data_0af10426b391d835d07d59c76cc1f25b
#
_entry.id   0af10426b391d835d07d59c76cc1f25b
#
_cell.length_a   1.000
_cell.length_b   1.000
_cell.length_c   1.000
_cell.angle_alpha   90.00
_cell.angle_beta   90.00
_cell.angle_gamma   90.00
#
_symmetry.space_group_name_H-M   'P 1'
#
loop_
_entity.id
_entity.type
_entity.pdbx_description
1 polymer ?
#
loop_
_entity_poly.entity_id
_entity_poly.type
_entity_poly.pdbx_seq_one_letter_code
_entity_poly.pdbx_strand_id
1 'polypeptide(L)'
;GVSLRYVTDKKELGDPDLILLPGTKNTMGDMEWLIESGLEGAIIRAARTTRVIGICGGFQLLGKEMHDPDGVEHGGDMRGLGLLDTKTIFKEAKTRTRIHGHISEEHNIYNLDNLSVEGYEIHMGTTENLGEAIPMITLEDGRTDAYMTKDGRVWGSYLHGIFDNEDLVFALVQDIMKEKGINPAEN
;
A
#
# COMPACT_ATOMS: atom_id res chain seq x y z
N GLY A 1 -19.80 -9.12 7.64
CA GLY A 1 -18.88 -9.73 6.71
C GLY A 1 -18.21 -8.73 5.78
N VAL A 2 -17.17 -9.16 5.09
CA VAL A 2 -16.42 -8.37 4.11
C VAL A 2 -16.83 -8.82 2.71
N SER A 3 -17.11 -7.85 1.84
CA SER A 3 -17.42 -8.10 0.43
C SER A 3 -16.26 -7.59 -0.43
N LEU A 4 -15.73 -8.44 -1.30
CA LEU A 4 -14.62 -8.13 -2.19
C LEU A 4 -15.10 -8.05 -3.64
N ARG A 5 -14.72 -6.99 -4.34
CA ARG A 5 -14.96 -6.84 -5.77
C ARG A 5 -13.67 -6.54 -6.50
N TYR A 6 -13.48 -7.18 -7.65
CA TYR A 6 -12.42 -6.81 -8.58
C TYR A 6 -12.94 -5.74 -9.53
N VAL A 7 -12.21 -4.64 -9.68
CA VAL A 7 -12.60 -3.49 -10.48
C VAL A 7 -11.66 -3.33 -11.68
N THR A 8 -12.22 -3.29 -12.87
CA THR A 8 -11.49 -3.10 -14.13
C THR A 8 -11.95 -1.86 -14.89
N ASP A 9 -13.06 -1.26 -14.49
CA ASP A 9 -13.63 -0.06 -15.09
C ASP A 9 -13.88 0.98 -13.99
N LYS A 10 -13.57 2.25 -14.26
CA LYS A 10 -13.77 3.35 -13.31
C LYS A 10 -15.22 3.47 -12.83
N LYS A 11 -16.20 3.06 -13.65
CA LYS A 11 -17.63 3.08 -13.28
C LYS A 11 -17.97 2.03 -12.22
N GLU A 12 -17.18 0.97 -12.14
CA GLU A 12 -17.39 -0.11 -11.17
C GLU A 12 -16.83 0.23 -9.78
N LEU A 13 -15.98 1.26 -9.67
CA LEU A 13 -15.34 1.61 -8.39
C LEU A 13 -16.37 1.94 -7.32
N GLY A 14 -17.40 2.71 -7.66
CA GLY A 14 -18.47 3.07 -6.73
C GLY A 14 -17.95 3.82 -5.51
N ASP A 15 -18.45 3.45 -4.35
CA ASP A 15 -18.10 4.03 -3.05
C ASP A 15 -17.61 2.94 -2.09
N PRO A 16 -16.41 2.38 -2.29
CA PRO A 16 -15.88 1.33 -1.44
C PRO A 16 -15.41 1.86 -0.10
N ASP A 17 -15.31 0.98 0.89
CA ASP A 17 -14.76 1.31 2.21
C ASP A 17 -13.24 1.25 2.21
N LEU A 18 -12.67 0.50 1.29
CA LEU A 18 -11.24 0.30 1.13
C LEU A 18 -10.93 -0.01 -0.32
N ILE A 19 -9.90 0.63 -0.84
CA ILE A 19 -9.31 0.29 -2.13
C ILE A 19 -8.00 -0.44 -1.86
N LEU A 20 -7.87 -1.64 -2.41
CA LEU A 20 -6.67 -2.44 -2.31
C LEU A 20 -5.98 -2.51 -3.68
N LEU A 21 -4.72 -2.09 -3.73
CA LEU A 21 -3.87 -2.21 -4.91
C LEU A 21 -2.95 -3.42 -4.71
N PRO A 22 -3.19 -4.52 -5.40
CA PRO A 22 -2.41 -5.74 -5.21
C PRO A 22 -1.03 -5.67 -5.86
N GLY A 23 -0.21 -6.66 -5.58
CA GLY A 23 1.06 -6.86 -6.27
C GLY A 23 0.86 -7.15 -7.75
N THR A 24 1.82 -6.72 -8.55
CA THR A 24 1.81 -6.86 -10.01
C THR A 24 3.20 -7.22 -10.52
N LYS A 25 3.25 -7.84 -11.69
CA LYS A 25 4.51 -8.20 -12.37
C LYS A 25 5.07 -7.07 -13.21
N ASN A 26 4.25 -6.08 -13.56
CA ASN A 26 4.64 -4.93 -14.36
C ASN A 26 3.97 -3.67 -13.80
N THR A 27 4.59 -3.10 -12.78
CA THR A 27 4.05 -1.94 -12.06
C THR A 27 3.88 -0.72 -12.97
N MET A 28 4.87 -0.41 -13.79
CA MET A 28 4.79 0.74 -14.71
C MET A 28 3.73 0.53 -15.80
N GLY A 29 3.62 -0.68 -16.32
CA GLY A 29 2.57 -1.03 -17.29
C GLY A 29 1.18 -0.92 -16.68
N ASP A 30 1.03 -1.33 -15.43
CA ASP A 30 -0.23 -1.18 -14.71
C ASP A 30 -0.57 0.28 -14.44
N MET A 31 0.43 1.12 -14.17
CA MET A 31 0.20 2.56 -14.03
C MET A 31 -0.32 3.17 -15.34
N GLU A 32 0.26 2.80 -16.47
CA GLU A 32 -0.24 3.23 -17.79
C GLU A 32 -1.69 2.83 -17.99
N TRP A 33 -2.02 1.59 -17.63
CA TRP A 33 -3.39 1.08 -17.72
C TRP A 33 -4.36 1.86 -16.82
N LEU A 34 -3.96 2.17 -15.59
CA LEU A 34 -4.76 3.00 -14.69
C LEU A 34 -5.04 4.38 -15.28
N ILE A 35 -4.05 4.98 -15.92
CA ILE A 35 -4.19 6.29 -16.59
C ILE A 35 -5.17 6.18 -17.76
N GLU A 36 -4.95 5.24 -18.65
CA GLU A 36 -5.74 5.06 -19.88
C GLU A 36 -7.20 4.69 -19.58
N SER A 37 -7.43 3.86 -18.59
CA SER A 37 -8.78 3.44 -18.18
C SER A 37 -9.56 4.50 -17.39
N GLY A 38 -8.88 5.57 -16.95
CA GLY A 38 -9.46 6.58 -16.07
C GLY A 38 -9.53 6.18 -14.60
N LEU A 39 -9.04 4.98 -14.23
CA LEU A 39 -9.02 4.53 -12.84
C LEU A 39 -8.05 5.36 -11.98
N GLU A 40 -6.97 5.87 -12.55
CA GLU A 40 -6.06 6.78 -11.84
C GLU A 40 -6.83 7.94 -11.20
N GLY A 41 -7.57 8.68 -11.99
CA GLY A 41 -8.35 9.83 -11.50
C GLY A 41 -9.43 9.42 -10.51
N ALA A 42 -10.10 8.29 -10.75
CA ALA A 42 -11.14 7.79 -9.86
C ALA A 42 -10.57 7.39 -8.49
N ILE A 43 -9.43 6.71 -8.44
CA ILE A 43 -8.74 6.32 -7.20
C ILE A 43 -8.27 7.55 -6.44
N ILE A 44 -7.64 8.52 -7.12
CA ILE A 44 -7.16 9.75 -6.48
C ILE A 44 -8.32 10.54 -5.86
N ARG A 45 -9.44 10.64 -6.54
CA ARG A 45 -10.65 11.29 -5.98
C ARG A 45 -11.20 10.52 -4.79
N ALA A 46 -11.31 9.21 -4.90
CA ALA A 46 -11.80 8.35 -3.81
C ALA A 46 -10.89 8.41 -2.58
N ALA A 47 -9.58 8.54 -2.76
CA ALA A 47 -8.60 8.60 -1.67
C ALA A 47 -8.79 9.80 -0.73
N ARG A 48 -9.58 10.78 -1.11
CA ARG A 48 -9.90 11.92 -0.23
C ARG A 48 -10.69 11.48 1.00
N THR A 49 -11.49 10.44 0.87
CA THR A 49 -12.39 9.94 1.92
C THR A 49 -12.28 8.44 2.17
N THR A 50 -11.66 7.70 1.27
CA THR A 50 -11.55 6.24 1.32
C THR A 50 -10.10 5.83 1.57
N ARG A 51 -9.91 4.80 2.37
CA ARG A 51 -8.58 4.22 2.60
C ARG A 51 -8.07 3.52 1.36
N VAL A 52 -6.78 3.69 1.09
CA VAL A 52 -6.09 3.02 -0.02
C VAL A 52 -4.86 2.31 0.52
N ILE A 53 -4.77 1.01 0.29
CA ILE A 53 -3.65 0.18 0.72
C ILE A 53 -3.00 -0.45 -0.50
N GLY A 54 -1.68 -0.35 -0.61
CA GLY A 54 -0.92 -0.96 -1.69
C GLY A 54 0.05 -2.02 -1.19
N ILE A 55 0.10 -3.16 -1.86
CA ILE A 55 0.99 -4.27 -1.53
C ILE A 55 1.94 -4.52 -2.69
N CYS A 56 3.25 -4.57 -2.42
CA CYS A 56 4.31 -4.76 -3.41
C CYS A 56 4.23 -3.76 -4.56
N GLY A 57 3.91 -4.19 -5.77
CA GLY A 57 3.68 -3.30 -6.90
C GLY A 57 2.63 -2.24 -6.63
N GLY A 58 1.57 -2.59 -5.90
CA GLY A 58 0.56 -1.61 -5.44
C GLY A 58 1.13 -0.53 -4.53
N PHE A 59 2.08 -0.90 -3.66
CA PHE A 59 2.82 0.08 -2.85
C PHE A 59 3.64 1.03 -3.74
N GLN A 60 4.31 0.49 -4.74
CA GLN A 60 5.09 1.28 -5.69
C GLN A 60 4.21 2.26 -6.47
N LEU A 61 3.00 1.83 -6.86
CA LEU A 61 2.01 2.67 -7.55
C LEU A 61 1.55 3.87 -6.71
N LEU A 62 1.52 3.74 -5.39
CA LEU A 62 1.06 4.82 -4.50
C LEU A 62 1.98 6.03 -4.50
N GLY A 63 3.25 5.85 -4.81
CA GLY A 63 4.26 6.91 -4.76
C GLY A 63 4.12 7.98 -5.83
N LYS A 64 4.97 8.99 -5.75
CA LYS A 64 5.02 10.09 -6.71
C LYS A 64 5.81 9.76 -7.95
N GLU A 65 6.89 8.96 -7.81
CA GLU A 65 7.84 8.70 -8.88
C GLU A 65 8.22 7.23 -8.94
N MET A 66 8.39 6.74 -10.15
CA MET A 66 8.94 5.41 -10.45
C MET A 66 10.04 5.55 -11.49
N HIS A 67 11.21 4.98 -11.21
CA HIS A 67 12.39 5.05 -12.06
C HIS A 67 12.91 3.65 -12.37
N ASP A 68 13.10 3.35 -13.64
CA ASP A 68 13.61 2.05 -14.11
C ASP A 68 14.84 2.27 -15.01
N PRO A 69 15.98 2.70 -14.41
CA PRO A 69 17.18 3.04 -15.19
C PRO A 69 17.80 1.84 -15.91
N ASP A 70 17.61 0.64 -15.39
CA ASP A 70 18.20 -0.59 -15.95
C ASP A 70 17.23 -1.37 -16.84
N GLY A 71 16.02 -0.86 -17.05
CA GLY A 71 15.03 -1.52 -17.91
C GLY A 71 14.53 -2.87 -17.36
N VAL A 72 14.46 -3.01 -16.05
CA VAL A 72 14.05 -4.26 -15.38
C VAL A 72 12.60 -4.62 -15.70
N GLU A 73 11.76 -3.62 -15.79
CA GLU A 73 10.34 -3.76 -16.17
C GLU A 73 10.09 -3.10 -17.53
N HIS A 74 9.83 -1.82 -17.49
CA HIS A 74 9.37 -1.01 -18.61
C HIS A 74 10.46 -0.09 -19.16
N GLY A 75 11.42 0.31 -18.31
CA GLY A 75 12.43 1.32 -18.62
C GLY A 75 11.91 2.75 -18.48
N GLY A 76 12.83 3.68 -18.24
CA GLY A 76 12.54 5.11 -18.14
C GLY A 76 11.95 5.51 -16.79
N ASP A 77 11.30 6.66 -16.80
CA ASP A 77 10.71 7.29 -15.61
C ASP A 77 9.21 7.47 -15.79
N MET A 78 8.48 7.41 -14.69
CA MET A 78 7.03 7.54 -14.71
C MET A 78 6.53 8.06 -13.37
N ARG A 79 5.41 8.79 -13.38
CA ARG A 79 4.72 9.14 -12.14
C ARG A 79 3.92 7.97 -11.61
N GLY A 80 3.73 7.91 -10.29
CA GLY A 80 2.73 7.06 -9.66
C GLY A 80 1.43 7.81 -9.41
N LEU A 81 0.61 7.26 -8.50
CA LEU A 81 -0.66 7.89 -8.10
C LEU A 81 -0.45 9.16 -7.27
N GLY A 82 0.73 9.35 -6.69
CA GLY A 82 1.06 10.53 -5.90
C GLY A 82 0.37 10.60 -4.54
N LEU A 83 -0.16 9.50 -4.04
CA LEU A 83 -0.87 9.43 -2.77
C LEU A 83 0.08 9.30 -1.57
N LEU A 84 1.28 8.77 -1.78
CA LEU A 84 2.38 8.72 -0.81
C LEU A 84 3.57 9.54 -1.29
N ASP A 85 4.24 10.20 -0.38
CA ASP A 85 5.45 10.98 -0.67
C ASP A 85 6.69 10.09 -0.74
N THR A 86 6.68 9.19 -1.73
CA THR A 86 7.71 8.19 -1.95
C THR A 86 8.14 8.15 -3.41
N LYS A 87 9.33 7.60 -3.64
CA LYS A 87 9.79 7.23 -4.99
C LYS A 87 10.32 5.81 -4.99
N THR A 88 10.15 5.11 -6.08
CA THR A 88 10.65 3.75 -6.27
C THR A 88 11.68 3.72 -7.38
N ILE A 89 12.79 3.05 -7.13
CA ILE A 89 13.82 2.76 -8.13
C ILE A 89 13.83 1.26 -8.35
N PHE A 90 13.49 0.82 -9.56
CA PHE A 90 13.44 -0.60 -9.91
C PHE A 90 14.85 -1.18 -10.04
N LYS A 91 15.02 -2.38 -9.52
CA LYS A 91 16.24 -3.19 -9.60
C LYS A 91 15.86 -4.65 -9.77
N GLU A 92 16.77 -5.49 -10.22
CA GLU A 92 16.51 -6.92 -10.30
C GLU A 92 16.05 -7.48 -8.95
N ALA A 93 15.09 -8.42 -9.00
CA ALA A 93 14.54 -9.04 -7.81
C ALA A 93 15.61 -9.81 -7.04
N LYS A 94 15.61 -9.63 -5.73
CA LYS A 94 16.43 -10.44 -4.81
C LYS A 94 15.68 -11.72 -4.45
N THR A 95 16.35 -12.60 -3.76
CA THR A 95 15.80 -13.87 -3.27
C THR A 95 14.59 -13.60 -2.35
N ARG A 96 13.56 -14.45 -2.47
CA ARG A 96 12.43 -14.46 -1.55
C ARG A 96 12.90 -14.77 -0.13
N THR A 97 12.61 -13.88 0.81
CA THR A 97 13.04 -14.02 2.20
C THR A 97 11.84 -13.82 3.13
N ARG A 98 11.72 -14.73 4.11
CA ARG A 98 10.77 -14.52 5.20
C ARG A 98 11.32 -13.46 6.13
N ILE A 99 10.49 -12.49 6.45
CA ILE A 99 10.89 -11.31 7.22
C ILE A 99 9.91 -11.06 8.35
N HIS A 100 10.45 -10.60 9.48
CA HIS A 100 9.73 -10.17 10.65
C HIS A 100 9.94 -8.67 10.87
N GLY A 101 8.93 -8.01 11.35
CA GLY A 101 8.97 -6.61 11.71
C GLY A 101 7.94 -6.29 12.77
N HIS A 102 7.80 -5.00 13.06
CA HIS A 102 6.79 -4.51 13.99
C HIS A 102 6.26 -3.15 13.53
N ILE A 103 5.03 -2.85 13.92
CA ILE A 103 4.43 -1.54 13.70
C ILE A 103 5.22 -0.52 14.52
N SER A 104 5.62 0.59 13.90
CA SER A 104 6.44 1.63 14.51
C SER A 104 5.71 2.30 15.68
N GLU A 105 6.44 2.50 16.79
CA GLU A 105 5.92 3.14 18.00
C GLU A 105 5.58 4.61 17.80
N GLU A 106 6.32 5.29 16.94
CA GLU A 106 6.20 6.74 16.73
C GLU A 106 4.85 7.15 16.15
N HIS A 107 4.21 6.26 15.42
CA HIS A 107 2.95 6.51 14.76
C HIS A 107 2.01 5.34 14.98
N ASN A 108 1.17 5.50 15.97
CA ASN A 108 0.25 4.49 16.46
C ASN A 108 -0.93 4.28 15.49
N ILE A 109 -0.65 3.62 14.36
CA ILE A 109 -1.71 3.25 13.44
C ILE A 109 -2.63 2.20 14.07
N TYR A 110 -3.92 2.47 14.10
CA TYR A 110 -4.94 1.58 14.66
C TYR A 110 -4.71 1.16 16.13
N ASN A 111 -3.93 1.93 16.90
CA ASN A 111 -3.53 1.57 18.28
C ASN A 111 -2.78 0.22 18.35
N LEU A 112 -1.94 -0.07 17.38
CA LEU A 112 -1.19 -1.33 17.25
C LEU A 112 0.31 -1.17 17.47
N ASP A 113 0.73 -0.28 18.36
CA ASP A 113 2.14 -0.07 18.69
C ASP A 113 2.84 -1.39 18.99
N ASN A 114 4.00 -1.58 18.39
CA ASN A 114 4.82 -2.78 18.57
C ASN A 114 4.17 -4.11 18.17
N LEU A 115 3.04 -4.10 17.47
CA LEU A 115 2.51 -5.33 16.94
C LEU A 115 3.53 -5.99 16.01
N SER A 116 3.86 -7.24 16.27
CA SER A 116 4.72 -8.03 15.39
C SER A 116 3.97 -8.37 14.11
N VAL A 117 4.64 -8.19 12.98
CA VAL A 117 4.14 -8.59 11.66
C VAL A 117 5.16 -9.47 10.97
N GLU A 118 4.71 -10.40 10.16
CA GLU A 118 5.57 -11.25 9.36
C GLU A 118 5.04 -11.41 7.95
N GLY A 119 5.92 -11.75 7.04
CA GLY A 119 5.58 -11.97 5.66
C GLY A 119 6.81 -12.33 4.84
N TYR A 120 6.65 -12.33 3.54
CA TYR A 120 7.73 -12.59 2.61
C TYR A 120 8.08 -11.31 1.86
N GLU A 121 9.36 -11.06 1.68
CA GLU A 121 9.87 -9.95 0.90
C GLU A 121 10.36 -10.46 -0.46
N ILE A 122 9.62 -10.10 -1.51
CA ILE A 122 10.06 -10.21 -2.90
C ILE A 122 9.61 -8.95 -3.59
N HIS A 123 10.56 -8.13 -4.04
CA HIS A 123 10.20 -6.96 -4.82
C HIS A 123 11.32 -6.54 -5.75
N MET A 124 10.95 -5.93 -6.87
CA MET A 124 11.87 -5.40 -7.86
C MET A 124 12.08 -3.92 -7.60
N GLY A 125 13.03 -3.60 -6.71
CA GLY A 125 13.40 -2.22 -6.41
C GLY A 125 13.30 -1.86 -4.95
N THR A 126 13.59 -0.59 -4.69
CA THR A 126 13.56 0.03 -3.36
C THR A 126 12.68 1.26 -3.40
N THR A 127 11.94 1.50 -2.31
CA THR A 127 11.10 2.68 -2.14
C THR A 127 11.69 3.56 -1.07
N GLU A 128 11.86 4.84 -1.40
CA GLU A 128 12.45 5.85 -0.53
C GLU A 128 11.42 6.91 -0.14
N ASN A 129 11.50 7.39 1.09
CA ASN A 129 10.72 8.51 1.57
C ASN A 129 11.27 9.81 0.97
N LEU A 130 10.41 10.61 0.35
CA LEU A 130 10.76 11.95 -0.16
C LEU A 130 10.72 13.03 0.94
N GLY A 131 10.25 12.69 2.14
CA GLY A 131 10.30 13.56 3.31
C GLY A 131 9.03 13.59 4.16
N GLU A 132 7.86 13.49 3.55
CA GLU A 132 6.58 13.63 4.24
C GLU A 132 5.90 12.30 4.61
N ALA A 133 6.35 11.18 4.03
CA ALA A 133 5.81 9.87 4.36
C ALA A 133 6.21 9.45 5.78
N ILE A 134 5.33 8.73 6.44
CA ILE A 134 5.53 8.27 7.81
C ILE A 134 5.94 6.79 7.80
N PRO A 135 7.08 6.42 8.40
CA PRO A 135 7.46 5.02 8.55
C PRO A 135 6.40 4.25 9.35
N MET A 136 5.92 3.14 8.82
CA MET A 136 4.85 2.35 9.43
C MET A 136 5.35 1.02 10.02
N ILE A 137 6.23 0.33 9.30
CA ILE A 137 6.75 -0.97 9.73
C ILE A 137 8.28 -0.91 9.75
N THR A 138 8.86 -1.30 10.88
CA THR A 138 10.31 -1.47 11.04
C THR A 138 10.64 -2.96 11.04
N LEU A 139 11.54 -3.36 10.16
CA LEU A 139 12.01 -4.75 10.08
C LEU A 139 13.08 -5.03 11.13
N GLU A 140 13.31 -6.30 11.44
CA GLU A 140 14.31 -6.74 12.42
C GLU A 140 15.73 -6.25 12.09
N ASP A 141 16.03 -6.10 10.79
CA ASP A 141 17.33 -5.59 10.33
C ASP A 141 17.43 -4.05 10.37
N GLY A 142 16.43 -3.36 10.89
CA GLY A 142 16.39 -1.91 11.03
C GLY A 142 15.86 -1.14 9.82
N ARG A 143 15.57 -1.82 8.71
CA ARG A 143 15.00 -1.15 7.51
C ARG A 143 13.54 -0.80 7.75
N THR A 144 13.07 0.25 7.09
CA THR A 144 11.64 0.57 7.00
C THR A 144 11.05 -0.15 5.78
N ASP A 145 10.01 -0.95 6.00
CA ASP A 145 9.36 -1.67 4.93
C ASP A 145 8.14 -0.94 4.37
N ALA A 146 7.41 -0.23 5.20
CA ALA A 146 6.13 0.37 4.86
C ALA A 146 6.10 1.85 5.21
N TYR A 147 5.35 2.60 4.40
CA TYR A 147 5.10 4.02 4.63
C TYR A 147 3.60 4.32 4.60
N MET A 148 3.20 5.33 5.34
CA MET A 148 1.82 5.80 5.38
C MET A 148 1.73 7.32 5.29
N THR A 149 0.54 7.84 5.02
CA THR A 149 0.21 9.26 5.18
C THR A 149 0.01 9.59 6.66
N LYS A 150 0.09 10.88 7.00
CA LYS A 150 -0.07 11.35 8.39
C LYS A 150 -1.40 10.94 9.02
N ASP A 151 -2.47 10.88 8.22
CA ASP A 151 -3.79 10.46 8.68
C ASP A 151 -4.00 8.94 8.68
N GLY A 152 -3.00 8.18 8.21
CA GLY A 152 -3.07 6.73 8.14
C GLY A 152 -4.03 6.15 7.09
N ARG A 153 -4.65 6.99 6.26
CA ARG A 153 -5.62 6.55 5.26
C ARG A 153 -5.01 5.84 4.07
N VAL A 154 -3.80 6.21 3.72
CA VAL A 154 -3.04 5.61 2.62
C VAL A 154 -1.77 5.02 3.18
N TRP A 155 -1.54 3.76 2.92
CA TRP A 155 -0.28 3.11 3.25
C TRP A 155 0.04 1.96 2.30
N GLY A 156 1.27 1.54 2.31
CA GLY A 156 1.73 0.42 1.52
C GLY A 156 2.92 -0.30 2.14
N SER A 157 3.12 -1.54 1.74
CA SER A 157 4.14 -2.44 2.27
C SER A 157 4.63 -3.39 1.19
N TYR A 158 5.87 -3.84 1.33
CA TYR A 158 6.44 -4.91 0.50
C TYR A 158 6.17 -6.31 1.06
N LEU A 159 5.60 -6.41 2.26
CA LEU A 159 5.37 -7.72 2.87
C LEU A 159 4.21 -8.45 2.19
N HIS A 160 4.52 -9.53 1.50
CA HIS A 160 3.53 -10.49 1.04
C HIS A 160 2.95 -11.23 2.26
N GLY A 161 1.63 -11.37 2.29
CA GLY A 161 0.96 -12.00 3.42
C GLY A 161 0.75 -11.08 4.62
N ILE A 162 0.89 -9.76 4.45
CA ILE A 162 0.65 -8.82 5.55
C ILE A 162 -0.78 -8.93 6.10
N PHE A 163 -1.75 -9.28 5.26
CA PHE A 163 -3.14 -9.49 5.68
C PHE A 163 -3.39 -10.85 6.35
N ASP A 164 -2.38 -11.70 6.42
CA ASP A 164 -2.45 -12.92 7.24
C ASP A 164 -2.23 -12.62 8.72
N ASN A 165 -1.81 -11.40 9.06
CA ASN A 165 -1.69 -10.93 10.44
C ASN A 165 -3.09 -10.50 10.93
N GLU A 166 -3.77 -11.39 11.63
CA GLU A 166 -5.18 -11.23 12.04
C GLU A 166 -5.44 -9.98 12.86
N ASP A 167 -4.54 -9.63 13.77
CA ASP A 167 -4.69 -8.45 14.61
C ASP A 167 -4.68 -7.15 13.79
N LEU A 168 -3.85 -7.10 12.74
CA LEU A 168 -3.81 -5.95 11.84
C LEU A 168 -5.12 -5.83 11.06
N VAL A 169 -5.61 -6.93 10.50
CA VAL A 169 -6.87 -6.96 9.75
C VAL A 169 -8.05 -6.58 10.63
N PHE A 170 -8.11 -7.13 11.83
CA PHE A 170 -9.16 -6.82 12.80
C PHE A 170 -9.18 -5.33 13.15
N ALA A 171 -8.03 -4.75 13.43
CA ALA A 171 -7.91 -3.34 13.75
C ALA A 171 -8.31 -2.44 12.57
N LEU A 172 -7.93 -2.80 11.35
CA LEU A 172 -8.32 -2.10 10.14
C LEU A 172 -9.84 -2.10 9.96
N VAL A 173 -10.47 -3.26 10.10
CA VAL A 173 -11.93 -3.40 9.97
C VAL A 173 -12.65 -2.59 11.05
N GLN A 174 -12.19 -2.66 12.29
CA GLN A 174 -12.76 -1.86 13.38
C GLN A 174 -12.65 -0.36 13.13
N ASP A 175 -11.53 0.09 12.61
CA ASP A 175 -11.30 1.51 12.30
C ASP A 175 -12.25 1.99 11.19
N ILE A 176 -12.46 1.18 10.16
CA ILE A 176 -13.43 1.46 9.10
C ILE A 176 -14.86 1.52 9.67
N MET A 177 -15.24 0.57 10.51
CA MET A 177 -16.56 0.53 11.13
C MET A 177 -16.81 1.76 11.99
N LYS A 178 -15.83 2.17 12.78
CA LYS A 178 -15.88 3.39 13.61
C LYS A 178 -16.15 4.63 12.76
N GLU A 179 -15.44 4.78 11.65
CA GLU A 179 -15.58 5.92 10.76
C GLU A 179 -16.98 5.97 10.13
N LYS A 180 -17.60 4.81 9.89
CA LYS A 180 -18.96 4.70 9.37
C LYS A 180 -20.04 4.84 10.46
N GLY A 181 -19.66 5.00 11.71
CA GLY A 181 -20.60 5.05 12.83
C GLY A 181 -21.23 3.70 13.21
N ILE A 182 -20.60 2.60 12.80
CA ILE A 182 -21.03 1.24 13.13
C ILE A 182 -20.35 0.80 14.43
N ASN A 183 -21.14 0.33 15.42
CA ASN A 183 -20.59 -0.21 16.65
C ASN A 183 -20.18 -1.68 16.44
N PRO A 184 -18.89 -2.04 16.55
CA PRO A 184 -18.44 -3.42 16.35
C PRO A 184 -19.03 -4.42 17.34
N ALA A 185 -19.50 -3.96 18.50
CA ALA A 185 -20.08 -4.83 19.54
C ALA A 185 -21.52 -5.25 19.26
N GLU A 186 -22.18 -4.66 18.28
CA GLU A 186 -23.58 -4.92 17.91
C GLU A 186 -23.75 -5.88 16.74
N ASN A 187 -22.67 -6.45 16.18
CA ASN A 187 -22.67 -7.37 15.04
C ASN A 187 -22.04 -8.72 15.34
#